data_2aed6f9c5798194c79550239303cc8e8
#
_entry.id   2aed6f9c5798194c79550239303cc8e8
#
_cell.length_a   1.000
_cell.length_b   1.000
_cell.length_c   1.000
_cell.angle_alpha   90.00
_cell.angle_beta   90.00
_cell.angle_gamma   90.00
#
_symmetry.space_group_name_H-M   'P 1'
#
loop_
_entity.id
_entity.type
_entity.pdbx_description
1 polymer ?
#
loop_
_entity_poly.entity_id
_entity_poly.type
_entity_poly.pdbx_seq_one_letter_code
_entity_poly.pdbx_strand_id
1 'polypeptide(L)'
;MTLDRRVPRHVVVTIAAMVLVFVAFVLIYLARRDLFFPLEDRRAAQPDDRASMLRRGEPIRFLNPQPIGNPFTAKQRPLVAHVTMVDLDADGLLDIVACDVLANRVVWIRQFPRGTFAETSLGTDVRAPAHAEAVDLDRDGDLDLVVASLGVMFPSNAKIGSVVVLENDGREKFTNRVLVDQIARVSDVRAGDLDGDGDLDLAVAQFGYDDGETRWMENLGNWRFKSTGLQNLSGPINVEIVDLDGDGDLDIASLVSQEWEEVYGFVNDGRGHFEPMLIWGSTNDDFGSSWLTAVDLDKDGDIDFLYSNGDAFDYAPPSGRPWHGVQWLENTGRLTFAVHRLADFSGASSPQAADLDGDGDLDVAVVSAYNAWDDPAAQSLVWLENDGRMRFALRDGANTPTHLVTLAIGDLTGDGRPDLVTGGMHISRPYDRMSRITMWTNGWKAP
;
A
#
# COMPACT_ATOMS: atom_id res chain seq x y z
N MET A 1 12.97 -50.05 -44.72
CA MET A 1 12.47 -50.46 -43.41
C MET A 1 11.64 -49.27 -42.85
N THR A 2 10.38 -49.24 -43.24
CA THR A 2 9.44 -48.15 -42.86
C THR A 2 8.75 -48.58 -41.59
N LEU A 3 9.08 -47.91 -40.51
CA LEU A 3 8.40 -48.07 -39.20
C LEU A 3 7.06 -47.31 -39.24
N ASP A 4 5.97 -48.08 -39.46
CA ASP A 4 4.60 -47.63 -39.29
C ASP A 4 4.32 -47.48 -37.80
N ARG A 5 4.52 -46.25 -37.24
CA ARG A 5 4.18 -45.94 -35.85
C ARG A 5 2.70 -45.53 -35.74
N ARG A 6 1.80 -46.50 -35.78
CA ARG A 6 0.40 -46.28 -35.44
C ARG A 6 0.31 -46.11 -33.90
N VAL A 7 -0.11 -44.92 -33.46
CA VAL A 7 -0.40 -44.68 -32.04
C VAL A 7 -1.50 -45.65 -31.60
N PRO A 8 -1.32 -46.43 -30.54
CA PRO A 8 -2.31 -47.36 -30.04
C PRO A 8 -3.67 -46.70 -29.80
N ARG A 9 -4.75 -47.31 -30.23
CA ARG A 9 -6.12 -46.75 -30.09
C ARG A 9 -6.47 -46.32 -28.65
N HIS A 10 -5.99 -47.04 -27.63
CA HIS A 10 -6.21 -46.68 -26.23
C HIS A 10 -5.52 -45.39 -25.84
N VAL A 11 -4.35 -45.06 -26.40
CA VAL A 11 -3.65 -43.79 -26.14
C VAL A 11 -4.44 -42.61 -26.74
N VAL A 12 -4.97 -42.77 -27.95
CA VAL A 12 -5.81 -41.77 -28.61
C VAL A 12 -7.12 -41.51 -27.81
N VAL A 13 -7.74 -42.60 -27.31
CA VAL A 13 -8.96 -42.48 -26.48
C VAL A 13 -8.67 -41.83 -25.16
N THR A 14 -7.53 -42.11 -24.53
CA THR A 14 -7.13 -41.49 -23.26
C THR A 14 -6.86 -39.98 -23.44
N ILE A 15 -6.12 -39.59 -24.50
CA ILE A 15 -5.88 -38.16 -24.80
C ILE A 15 -7.19 -37.45 -25.12
N ALA A 16 -8.09 -38.03 -25.91
CA ALA A 16 -9.39 -37.43 -26.21
C ALA A 16 -10.27 -37.26 -24.96
N ALA A 17 -10.22 -38.22 -24.01
CA ALA A 17 -10.92 -38.13 -22.75
C ALA A 17 -10.32 -37.02 -21.85
N MET A 18 -9.00 -36.87 -21.77
CA MET A 18 -8.35 -35.78 -21.02
C MET A 18 -8.67 -34.40 -21.61
N VAL A 19 -8.69 -34.24 -22.93
CA VAL A 19 -9.07 -33.01 -23.59
C VAL A 19 -10.52 -32.68 -23.33
N LEU A 20 -11.44 -33.66 -23.37
CA LEU A 20 -12.85 -33.44 -23.02
C LEU A 20 -13.04 -33.04 -21.56
N VAL A 21 -12.32 -33.64 -20.62
CA VAL A 21 -12.33 -33.29 -19.20
C VAL A 21 -11.78 -31.88 -19.00
N PHE A 22 -10.68 -31.53 -19.67
CA PHE A 22 -10.11 -30.20 -19.61
C PHE A 22 -11.05 -29.12 -20.18
N VAL A 23 -11.65 -29.39 -21.35
CA VAL A 23 -12.64 -28.48 -21.94
C VAL A 23 -13.88 -28.35 -21.05
N ALA A 24 -14.35 -29.44 -20.45
CA ALA A 24 -15.47 -29.39 -19.50
C ALA A 24 -15.08 -28.60 -18.24
N PHE A 25 -13.84 -28.74 -17.75
CA PHE A 25 -13.35 -27.99 -16.60
C PHE A 25 -13.26 -26.49 -16.91
N VAL A 26 -12.73 -26.12 -18.08
CA VAL A 26 -12.68 -24.73 -18.55
C VAL A 26 -14.10 -24.16 -18.73
N LEU A 27 -15.02 -24.92 -19.31
CA LEU A 27 -16.41 -24.47 -19.47
C LEU A 27 -17.14 -24.34 -18.12
N ILE A 28 -16.87 -25.24 -17.17
CA ILE A 28 -17.41 -25.14 -15.81
C ILE A 28 -16.80 -23.95 -15.06
N TYR A 29 -15.51 -23.71 -15.25
CA TYR A 29 -14.82 -22.54 -14.66
C TYR A 29 -15.39 -21.24 -15.22
N LEU A 30 -15.54 -21.13 -16.54
CA LEU A 30 -16.16 -19.97 -17.19
C LEU A 30 -17.63 -19.79 -16.79
N ALA A 31 -18.39 -20.88 -16.72
CA ALA A 31 -19.79 -20.85 -16.29
C ALA A 31 -19.95 -20.57 -14.79
N ARG A 32 -19.01 -21.02 -13.96
CA ARG A 32 -18.99 -20.66 -12.54
C ARG A 32 -18.60 -19.21 -12.30
N ARG A 33 -17.70 -18.66 -13.10
CA ARG A 33 -17.39 -17.23 -13.07
C ARG A 33 -18.65 -16.38 -13.30
N ASP A 34 -19.51 -16.81 -14.25
CA ASP A 34 -20.79 -16.14 -14.53
C ASP A 34 -21.88 -16.40 -13.49
N LEU A 35 -21.82 -17.51 -12.75
CA LEU A 35 -22.82 -17.89 -11.73
C LEU A 35 -22.51 -17.29 -10.34
N PHE A 36 -21.23 -17.09 -10.01
CA PHE A 36 -20.80 -16.47 -8.75
C PHE A 36 -20.66 -14.95 -8.86
N PHE A 37 -20.56 -14.42 -10.07
CA PHE A 37 -20.53 -12.99 -10.34
C PHE A 37 -21.56 -12.69 -11.41
N PRO A 38 -22.79 -12.29 -11.05
CA PRO A 38 -23.70 -11.75 -12.03
C PRO A 38 -23.02 -10.57 -12.71
N LEU A 39 -22.64 -10.76 -13.98
CA LEU A 39 -21.99 -9.76 -14.84
C LEU A 39 -22.92 -8.58 -15.18
N GLU A 40 -24.11 -8.52 -14.59
CA GLU A 40 -25.01 -7.40 -14.74
C GLU A 40 -24.64 -6.31 -13.73
N ASP A 41 -24.06 -5.23 -14.27
CA ASP A 41 -23.94 -3.88 -13.73
C ASP A 41 -22.89 -3.57 -12.65
N ARG A 42 -21.84 -4.36 -12.49
CA ARG A 42 -20.60 -3.80 -11.94
C ARG A 42 -19.65 -3.33 -13.07
N ARG A 43 -20.18 -2.75 -14.13
CA ARG A 43 -19.39 -1.80 -14.91
C ARG A 43 -18.99 -0.73 -13.92
N ALA A 44 -17.68 -0.52 -13.74
CA ALA A 44 -17.17 0.67 -13.07
C ALA A 44 -18.08 1.81 -13.49
N ALA A 45 -18.80 2.41 -12.56
CA ALA A 45 -19.71 3.50 -12.85
C ALA A 45 -18.94 4.41 -13.80
N GLN A 46 -19.51 4.66 -15.00
CA GLN A 46 -18.85 5.60 -15.91
C GLN A 46 -18.59 6.84 -15.07
N PRO A 47 -17.37 7.40 -15.05
CA PRO A 47 -17.07 8.55 -14.23
C PRO A 47 -18.24 9.49 -14.37
N ASP A 48 -18.91 9.83 -13.27
CA ASP A 48 -19.99 10.81 -13.32
C ASP A 48 -19.37 12.01 -14.05
N ASP A 49 -19.95 12.42 -15.19
CA ASP A 49 -19.47 13.58 -15.98
C ASP A 49 -19.33 14.86 -15.12
N ARG A 50 -19.79 14.82 -13.88
CA ARG A 50 -19.59 15.86 -12.88
C ARG A 50 -18.18 15.91 -12.32
N ALA A 51 -17.40 14.80 -12.31
CA ALA A 51 -16.01 14.83 -11.88
C ALA A 51 -15.12 15.69 -12.81
N SER A 52 -15.49 15.82 -14.08
CA SER A 52 -14.77 16.67 -15.05
C SER A 52 -14.97 18.18 -14.82
N MET A 53 -15.82 18.59 -13.90
CA MET A 53 -16.07 20.00 -13.55
C MET A 53 -15.36 20.44 -12.26
N LEU A 54 -14.41 19.69 -11.75
CA LEU A 54 -13.59 20.11 -10.63
C LEU A 54 -12.85 21.40 -11.02
N ARG A 55 -13.30 22.52 -10.48
CA ARG A 55 -12.63 23.80 -10.67
C ARG A 55 -11.26 23.71 -10.02
N ARG A 56 -10.17 23.94 -10.80
CA ARG A 56 -8.87 24.22 -10.20
C ARG A 56 -9.06 25.41 -9.29
N GLY A 57 -9.05 25.17 -7.97
CA GLY A 57 -9.10 26.23 -6.99
C GLY A 57 -7.77 26.94 -6.84
N GLU A 58 -7.72 27.91 -5.93
CA GLU A 58 -6.47 28.53 -5.53
C GLU A 58 -5.50 27.43 -5.05
N PRO A 59 -4.23 27.46 -5.46
CA PRO A 59 -3.26 26.46 -5.02
C PRO A 59 -3.11 26.55 -3.50
N ILE A 60 -3.16 25.39 -2.83
CA ILE A 60 -2.82 25.37 -1.41
C ILE A 60 -1.37 25.77 -1.27
N ARG A 61 -1.14 26.66 -0.39
CA ARG A 61 0.20 26.97 0.07
C ARG A 61 0.59 25.99 1.20
N PHE A 62 0.55 24.71 0.89
CA PHE A 62 1.40 23.77 1.60
C PHE A 62 2.84 24.15 1.25
N LEU A 63 3.48 24.48 1.98
CA LEU A 63 4.59 25.09 2.60
C LEU A 63 5.88 24.48 2.17
N ASN A 64 6.76 25.34 1.94
CA ASN A 64 8.15 25.15 1.64
C ASN A 64 8.64 23.74 1.90
N PRO A 65 8.80 22.88 0.85
CA PRO A 65 9.34 21.56 1.03
C PRO A 65 10.71 21.66 1.68
N GLN A 66 10.91 20.96 2.80
CA GLN A 66 12.18 20.92 3.51
C GLN A 66 12.72 19.49 3.43
N PRO A 67 13.87 19.28 2.75
CA PRO A 67 14.53 17.97 2.85
C PRO A 67 14.99 17.73 4.29
N ILE A 68 14.69 16.53 4.79
CA ILE A 68 15.09 16.09 6.13
C ILE A 68 15.88 14.80 6.07
N GLY A 69 16.61 14.51 7.16
CA GLY A 69 17.54 13.39 7.25
C GLY A 69 18.86 13.67 6.52
N ASN A 70 19.65 12.60 6.34
CA ASN A 70 20.96 12.72 5.74
C ASN A 70 20.87 13.05 4.24
N PRO A 71 21.73 13.98 3.75
CA PRO A 71 21.75 14.32 2.34
C PRO A 71 22.25 13.14 1.49
N PHE A 72 21.74 13.04 0.27
CA PHE A 72 22.23 12.10 -0.73
C PHE A 72 23.14 12.79 -1.75
N THR A 73 24.01 12.03 -2.39
CA THR A 73 24.85 12.56 -3.47
C THR A 73 24.13 12.50 -4.81
N ALA A 74 24.46 13.38 -5.76
CA ALA A 74 23.86 13.39 -7.09
C ALA A 74 24.04 12.07 -7.89
N LYS A 75 24.95 11.19 -7.47
CA LYS A 75 25.15 9.86 -8.05
C LYS A 75 24.22 8.80 -7.45
N GLN A 76 23.70 9.04 -6.26
CA GLN A 76 22.74 8.16 -5.60
C GLN A 76 21.34 8.64 -5.99
N ARG A 77 20.51 7.72 -6.47
CA ARG A 77 19.11 7.98 -6.72
C ARG A 77 18.33 7.49 -5.51
N PRO A 78 17.68 8.38 -4.76
CA PRO A 78 16.89 7.96 -3.61
C PRO A 78 15.80 6.98 -4.03
N LEU A 79 15.65 5.89 -3.27
CA LEU A 79 14.61 4.89 -3.42
C LEU A 79 14.01 4.62 -2.03
N VAL A 80 13.11 5.50 -1.60
CA VAL A 80 12.38 5.36 -0.33
C VAL A 80 11.01 4.80 -0.64
N ALA A 81 10.75 3.56 -0.21
CA ALA A 81 9.49 2.87 -0.50
C ALA A 81 8.39 3.22 0.50
N HIS A 82 8.74 3.49 1.75
CA HIS A 82 7.79 3.79 2.80
C HIS A 82 8.32 4.85 3.76
N VAL A 83 7.43 5.71 4.24
CA VAL A 83 7.65 6.62 5.37
C VAL A 83 6.46 6.53 6.33
N THR A 84 6.74 6.59 7.62
CA THR A 84 5.70 6.73 8.66
C THR A 84 6.15 7.73 9.72
N MET A 85 5.18 8.32 10.43
CA MET A 85 5.40 9.20 11.58
C MET A 85 4.97 8.47 12.85
N VAL A 86 5.85 8.38 13.82
CA VAL A 86 5.62 7.71 15.10
C VAL A 86 6.54 8.31 16.17
N ASP A 87 6.08 8.40 17.39
CA ASP A 87 6.92 8.70 18.56
C ASP A 87 7.63 7.39 18.97
N LEU A 88 8.81 7.13 18.37
CA LEU A 88 9.46 5.82 18.48
C LEU A 88 10.18 5.62 19.82
N ASP A 89 10.56 6.69 20.50
CA ASP A 89 11.26 6.65 21.80
C ASP A 89 10.41 7.18 22.97
N ALA A 90 9.11 7.39 22.72
CA ALA A 90 8.14 7.85 23.71
C ALA A 90 8.53 9.18 24.40
N ASP A 91 9.20 10.09 23.66
CA ASP A 91 9.58 11.42 24.19
C ASP A 91 8.49 12.50 23.97
N GLY A 92 7.38 12.14 23.33
CA GLY A 92 6.23 13.01 23.04
C GLY A 92 6.38 13.83 21.75
N LEU A 93 7.38 13.51 20.92
CA LEU A 93 7.61 14.13 19.62
C LEU A 93 7.46 13.05 18.52
N LEU A 94 6.79 13.41 17.43
CA LEU A 94 6.75 12.52 16.28
C LEU A 94 8.11 12.47 15.59
N ASP A 95 8.58 11.25 15.38
CA ASP A 95 9.74 10.92 14.57
C ASP A 95 9.32 10.45 13.18
N ILE A 96 10.28 10.18 12.32
CA ILE A 96 10.03 9.58 11.00
C ILE A 96 10.82 8.28 10.89
N VAL A 97 10.13 7.21 10.53
CA VAL A 97 10.76 5.95 10.10
C VAL A 97 10.65 5.84 8.59
N ALA A 98 11.74 5.47 7.92
CA ALA A 98 11.73 5.33 6.46
C ALA A 98 12.46 4.08 5.98
N CYS A 99 11.89 3.43 4.97
CA CYS A 99 12.46 2.27 4.27
C CYS A 99 13.29 2.73 3.07
N ASP A 100 14.62 2.70 3.18
CA ASP A 100 15.56 3.03 2.11
C ASP A 100 15.96 1.76 1.37
N VAL A 101 15.26 1.49 0.27
CA VAL A 101 15.42 0.26 -0.52
C VAL A 101 16.82 0.14 -1.13
N LEU A 102 17.38 1.25 -1.62
CA LEU A 102 18.70 1.26 -2.25
C LEU A 102 19.81 1.01 -1.22
N ALA A 103 19.65 1.53 -0.01
CA ALA A 103 20.62 1.38 1.04
C ALA A 103 20.45 0.09 1.85
N ASN A 104 19.40 -0.72 1.58
CA ASN A 104 19.04 -1.93 2.33
C ASN A 104 18.93 -1.68 3.83
N ARG A 105 18.23 -0.62 4.22
CA ARG A 105 18.11 -0.23 5.62
C ARG A 105 16.79 0.45 5.92
N VAL A 106 16.36 0.32 7.16
CA VAL A 106 15.38 1.19 7.77
C VAL A 106 16.13 2.31 8.50
N VAL A 107 15.64 3.53 8.38
CA VAL A 107 16.23 4.69 9.06
C VAL A 107 15.21 5.31 9.99
N TRP A 108 15.70 5.77 11.11
CA TRP A 108 14.99 6.59 12.07
C TRP A 108 15.52 8.02 12.01
N ILE A 109 14.64 8.96 11.72
CA ILE A 109 14.93 10.39 11.76
C ILE A 109 14.26 10.93 13.01
N ARG A 110 15.01 10.88 14.10
CA ARG A 110 14.58 11.30 15.43
C ARG A 110 14.41 12.81 15.46
N GLN A 111 13.31 13.27 16.07
CA GLN A 111 13.10 14.67 16.35
C GLN A 111 13.44 14.99 17.80
N PHE A 112 14.62 15.58 18.08
CA PHE A 112 14.97 16.05 19.41
C PHE A 112 16.05 17.16 19.37
N PRO A 113 15.83 18.33 20.00
CA PRO A 113 14.52 18.85 20.47
C PRO A 113 13.59 19.15 19.27
N ARG A 114 12.34 19.49 19.55
CA ARG A 114 11.32 19.81 18.51
C ARG A 114 11.90 20.67 17.39
N GLY A 115 11.68 20.26 16.15
CA GLY A 115 12.17 20.89 14.93
C GLY A 115 13.64 20.61 14.61
N THR A 116 14.32 19.74 15.37
CA THR A 116 15.69 19.31 15.10
C THR A 116 15.70 17.81 14.82
N PHE A 117 16.19 17.43 13.64
CA PHE A 117 16.14 16.06 13.15
C PHE A 117 17.51 15.45 13.00
N ALA A 118 17.69 14.25 13.49
CA ALA A 118 18.93 13.47 13.38
C ALA A 118 18.63 12.06 12.86
N GLU A 119 19.35 11.60 11.84
CA GLU A 119 19.11 10.31 11.22
C GLU A 119 20.06 9.25 11.74
N THR A 120 19.51 8.08 12.10
CA THR A 120 20.21 6.87 12.48
C THR A 120 19.70 5.69 11.67
N SER A 121 20.57 4.78 11.25
CA SER A 121 20.16 3.51 10.65
C SER A 121 19.77 2.52 11.73
N LEU A 122 18.61 1.88 11.60
CA LEU A 122 18.13 0.86 12.50
C LEU A 122 18.43 -0.53 11.95
N GLY A 123 18.86 -1.42 12.83
CA GLY A 123 19.22 -2.77 12.45
C GLY A 123 20.32 -2.82 11.37
N THR A 124 20.56 -4.01 10.85
CA THR A 124 21.53 -4.27 9.78
C THR A 124 20.90 -5.14 8.71
N ASP A 125 21.25 -4.92 7.43
CA ASP A 125 20.95 -5.82 6.30
C ASP A 125 19.48 -6.22 6.14
N VAL A 126 18.54 -5.26 6.25
CA VAL A 126 17.16 -5.48 5.78
C VAL A 126 17.14 -5.23 4.27
N ARG A 127 17.09 -6.30 3.49
CA ARG A 127 17.23 -6.22 2.03
C ARG A 127 15.98 -5.66 1.37
N ALA A 128 16.14 -4.52 0.69
CA ALA A 128 15.05 -3.82 0.01
C ALA A 128 13.79 -3.72 0.88
N PRO A 129 13.86 -3.01 2.04
CA PRO A 129 12.69 -2.85 2.91
C PRO A 129 11.61 -2.06 2.17
N ALA A 130 10.40 -2.60 2.09
CA ALA A 130 9.27 -2.00 1.38
C ALA A 130 8.34 -1.25 2.31
N HIS A 131 8.09 -1.80 3.50
CA HIS A 131 7.20 -1.26 4.51
C HIS A 131 7.79 -1.50 5.90
N ALA A 132 7.48 -0.62 6.85
CA ALA A 132 7.79 -0.81 8.26
C ALA A 132 6.62 -0.27 9.11
N GLU A 133 6.16 -1.07 10.05
CA GLU A 133 5.16 -0.71 11.05
C GLU A 133 5.78 -0.70 12.44
N ALA A 134 5.48 0.33 13.22
CA ALA A 134 5.94 0.45 14.61
C ALA A 134 4.89 -0.11 15.57
N VAL A 135 5.26 -1.11 16.35
CA VAL A 135 4.35 -1.81 17.26
C VAL A 135 5.14 -2.49 18.38
N ASP A 136 4.59 -2.54 19.59
CA ASP A 136 5.14 -3.32 20.71
C ASP A 136 4.76 -4.79 20.52
N LEU A 137 5.58 -5.54 19.73
CA LEU A 137 5.24 -6.89 19.27
C LEU A 137 5.48 -7.95 20.36
N ASP A 138 6.42 -7.74 21.26
CA ASP A 138 6.72 -8.68 22.33
C ASP A 138 6.20 -8.25 23.70
N ARG A 139 5.53 -7.08 23.76
CA ARG A 139 4.87 -6.51 24.95
C ARG A 139 5.82 -6.18 26.09
N ASP A 140 6.99 -5.73 25.76
CA ASP A 140 7.95 -5.24 26.74
C ASP A 140 7.79 -3.75 27.07
N GLY A 141 6.93 -3.05 26.33
CA GLY A 141 6.58 -1.64 26.49
C GLY A 141 7.31 -0.70 25.56
N ASP A 142 8.18 -1.21 24.70
CA ASP A 142 8.94 -0.44 23.73
C ASP A 142 8.44 -0.75 22.30
N LEU A 143 8.47 0.24 21.41
CA LEU A 143 8.05 0.01 20.03
C LEU A 143 9.13 -0.69 19.23
N ASP A 144 8.80 -1.83 18.65
CA ASP A 144 9.55 -2.53 17.63
C ASP A 144 9.18 -2.03 16.24
N LEU A 145 9.92 -2.47 15.22
CA LEU A 145 9.52 -2.28 13.82
C LEU A 145 9.37 -3.62 13.13
N VAL A 146 8.16 -3.93 12.66
CA VAL A 146 7.92 -5.08 11.78
C VAL A 146 8.14 -4.63 10.34
N VAL A 147 9.05 -5.29 9.62
CA VAL A 147 9.54 -4.84 8.32
C VAL A 147 9.28 -5.88 7.23
N ALA A 148 8.60 -5.45 6.18
CA ALA A 148 8.45 -6.19 4.93
C ALA A 148 9.71 -6.02 4.06
N SER A 149 10.35 -7.12 3.71
CA SER A 149 11.57 -7.13 2.90
C SER A 149 11.32 -7.80 1.55
N LEU A 150 11.49 -7.04 0.46
CA LEU A 150 11.39 -7.59 -0.91
C LEU A 150 12.59 -8.49 -1.26
N GLY A 151 13.71 -8.37 -0.55
CA GLY A 151 14.97 -9.00 -0.93
C GLY A 151 15.68 -8.31 -2.08
N VAL A 152 14.95 -7.96 -3.15
CA VAL A 152 15.38 -7.06 -4.24
C VAL A 152 14.19 -6.20 -4.67
N MET A 153 14.46 -4.97 -5.10
CA MET A 153 13.42 -4.06 -5.55
C MET A 153 12.83 -4.47 -6.92
N PHE A 154 13.68 -4.84 -7.85
CA PHE A 154 13.27 -5.15 -9.23
C PHE A 154 12.53 -6.47 -9.33
N PRO A 155 11.72 -6.67 -10.40
CA PRO A 155 10.95 -7.88 -10.62
C PRO A 155 11.77 -9.16 -10.47
N SER A 156 11.29 -10.11 -9.66
CA SER A 156 11.95 -11.39 -9.40
C SER A 156 10.94 -12.42 -8.89
N ASN A 157 10.99 -13.66 -9.42
CA ASN A 157 10.28 -14.81 -8.89
C ASN A 157 11.12 -15.62 -7.89
N ALA A 158 12.33 -15.13 -7.54
CA ALA A 158 13.14 -15.80 -6.54
C ALA A 158 12.52 -15.65 -5.15
N LYS A 159 12.56 -16.71 -4.35
CA LYS A 159 12.14 -16.71 -2.95
C LYS A 159 13.22 -16.07 -2.09
N ILE A 160 13.23 -14.75 -2.05
CA ILE A 160 14.23 -13.88 -1.41
C ILE A 160 13.64 -12.86 -0.46
N GLY A 161 12.30 -12.85 -0.35
CA GLY A 161 11.56 -12.03 0.61
C GLY A 161 11.67 -12.56 2.04
N SER A 162 11.45 -11.69 2.99
CA SER A 162 11.43 -12.01 4.42
C SER A 162 10.56 -11.03 5.20
N VAL A 163 10.08 -11.48 6.37
CA VAL A 163 9.55 -10.61 7.43
C VAL A 163 10.61 -10.51 8.51
N VAL A 164 11.01 -9.28 8.82
CA VAL A 164 12.08 -8.98 9.78
C VAL A 164 11.52 -8.08 10.86
N VAL A 165 11.79 -8.38 12.12
CA VAL A 165 11.54 -7.46 13.23
C VAL A 165 12.85 -6.80 13.61
N LEU A 166 12.85 -5.49 13.75
CA LEU A 166 13.88 -4.73 14.43
C LEU A 166 13.40 -4.56 15.86
N GLU A 167 13.83 -5.51 16.73
CA GLU A 167 13.48 -5.54 18.15
C GLU A 167 14.22 -4.42 18.87
N ASN A 168 13.48 -3.56 19.56
CA ASN A 168 13.99 -2.49 20.41
C ASN A 168 14.26 -3.05 21.82
N ASP A 169 15.34 -2.62 22.46
CA ASP A 169 15.67 -3.01 23.84
C ASP A 169 15.32 -1.93 24.88
N GLY A 170 14.48 -0.97 24.50
CA GLY A 170 14.10 0.18 25.34
C GLY A 170 15.23 1.17 25.60
N ARG A 171 16.33 1.07 24.87
CA ARG A 171 17.49 1.95 24.95
C ARG A 171 17.96 2.40 23.57
N GLU A 172 17.03 2.48 22.64
CA GLU A 172 17.28 2.89 21.26
C GLU A 172 18.22 1.95 20.50
N LYS A 173 18.36 0.69 20.96
CA LYS A 173 19.18 -0.30 20.30
C LYS A 173 18.30 -1.37 19.65
N PHE A 174 18.35 -1.43 18.34
CA PHE A 174 17.56 -2.34 17.52
C PHE A 174 18.36 -3.57 17.09
N THR A 175 17.77 -4.75 17.26
CA THR A 175 18.35 -6.04 16.88
C THR A 175 17.46 -6.73 15.86
N ASN A 176 18.04 -7.18 14.73
CA ASN A 176 17.27 -7.88 13.70
C ASN A 176 16.87 -9.28 14.16
N ARG A 177 15.56 -9.58 14.02
CA ARG A 177 15.00 -10.92 14.12
C ARG A 177 14.31 -11.26 12.81
N VAL A 178 14.72 -12.33 12.16
CA VAL A 178 14.04 -12.83 10.95
C VAL A 178 12.96 -13.81 11.39
N LEU A 179 11.70 -13.46 11.17
CA LEU A 179 10.57 -14.32 11.52
C LEU A 179 10.33 -15.39 10.45
N VAL A 180 10.44 -15.00 9.19
CA VAL A 180 10.38 -15.90 8.03
C VAL A 180 11.26 -15.36 6.90
N ASP A 181 11.92 -16.26 6.17
CA ASP A 181 12.74 -15.94 5.00
C ASP A 181 12.52 -16.95 3.87
N GLN A 182 13.15 -16.72 2.73
CA GLN A 182 13.07 -17.57 1.54
C GLN A 182 11.63 -17.78 1.05
N ILE A 183 10.82 -16.77 1.19
CA ILE A 183 9.46 -16.69 0.66
C ILE A 183 9.42 -15.73 -0.54
N ALA A 184 8.27 -15.60 -1.22
CA ALA A 184 8.09 -14.57 -2.23
C ALA A 184 8.33 -13.18 -1.64
N ARG A 185 8.63 -12.18 -2.48
CA ARG A 185 8.97 -10.84 -2.05
C ARG A 185 7.88 -10.26 -1.16
N VAL A 186 8.22 -9.85 0.09
CA VAL A 186 7.23 -9.28 1.00
C VAL A 186 7.14 -7.78 0.75
N SER A 187 5.96 -7.31 0.34
CA SER A 187 5.66 -5.92 0.01
C SER A 187 5.07 -5.14 1.18
N ASP A 188 4.27 -5.81 2.01
CA ASP A 188 3.62 -5.20 3.17
C ASP A 188 3.46 -6.20 4.32
N VAL A 189 3.42 -5.68 5.54
CA VAL A 189 3.16 -6.43 6.77
C VAL A 189 2.50 -5.52 7.79
N ARG A 190 1.43 -6.03 8.43
CA ARG A 190 0.69 -5.33 9.49
C ARG A 190 0.52 -6.22 10.69
N ALA A 191 0.41 -5.62 11.88
CA ALA A 191 0.23 -6.31 13.14
C ALA A 191 -1.13 -6.03 13.77
N GLY A 192 -1.77 -7.08 14.34
CA GLY A 192 -3.04 -7.01 15.05
C GLY A 192 -3.36 -8.32 15.74
N ASP A 193 -4.16 -8.29 16.79
CA ASP A 193 -4.65 -9.47 17.49
C ASP A 193 -5.78 -10.09 16.66
N LEU A 194 -5.46 -11.10 15.84
CA LEU A 194 -6.38 -11.69 14.87
C LEU A 194 -7.08 -12.96 15.38
N ASP A 195 -6.68 -13.51 16.53
CA ASP A 195 -7.35 -14.68 17.11
C ASP A 195 -7.88 -14.44 18.53
N GLY A 196 -7.77 -13.21 19.02
CA GLY A 196 -8.33 -12.79 20.29
C GLY A 196 -7.59 -13.33 21.52
N ASP A 197 -6.35 -13.85 21.35
CA ASP A 197 -5.55 -14.38 22.46
C ASP A 197 -4.75 -13.28 23.16
N GLY A 198 -4.74 -12.12 22.54
CA GLY A 198 -4.13 -10.89 22.98
C GLY A 198 -2.70 -10.71 22.52
N ASP A 199 -2.00 -11.68 21.92
CA ASP A 199 -0.72 -11.50 21.25
C ASP A 199 -0.92 -10.88 19.85
N LEU A 200 0.01 -10.03 19.39
CA LEU A 200 -0.13 -9.45 18.07
C LEU A 200 0.34 -10.42 16.99
N ASP A 201 -0.56 -10.74 16.08
CA ASP A 201 -0.33 -11.51 14.87
C ASP A 201 0.11 -10.62 13.72
N LEU A 202 0.43 -11.22 12.56
CA LEU A 202 0.82 -10.48 11.37
C LEU A 202 -0.03 -10.89 10.15
N ALA A 203 -0.53 -9.87 9.43
CA ALA A 203 -0.99 -10.02 8.05
C ALA A 203 0.15 -9.68 7.11
N VAL A 204 0.38 -10.49 6.06
CA VAL A 204 1.55 -10.37 5.18
C VAL A 204 1.13 -10.43 3.71
N ALA A 205 1.50 -9.41 2.94
CA ALA A 205 1.40 -9.40 1.49
C ALA A 205 2.73 -9.91 0.88
N GLN A 206 2.67 -11.03 0.17
CA GLN A 206 3.80 -11.56 -0.58
C GLN A 206 3.60 -11.30 -2.07
N PHE A 207 4.29 -10.30 -2.58
CA PHE A 207 4.27 -9.95 -3.98
C PHE A 207 5.10 -10.95 -4.80
N GLY A 208 4.49 -11.96 -5.35
CA GLY A 208 5.13 -12.87 -6.31
C GLY A 208 4.43 -12.74 -7.67
N TYR A 209 5.19 -12.76 -8.77
CA TYR A 209 4.58 -12.81 -10.11
C TYR A 209 3.94 -14.17 -10.38
N ASP A 210 4.54 -15.26 -9.91
CA ASP A 210 4.02 -16.61 -10.09
C ASP A 210 3.52 -17.24 -8.77
N ASP A 211 4.12 -16.87 -7.63
CA ASP A 211 3.91 -17.47 -6.31
C ASP A 211 3.53 -16.39 -5.26
N GLY A 212 2.62 -15.44 -5.59
CA GLY A 212 2.13 -14.44 -4.64
C GLY A 212 1.13 -15.05 -3.64
N GLU A 213 1.03 -14.44 -2.47
CA GLU A 213 0.16 -14.94 -1.41
C GLU A 213 -0.18 -13.85 -0.39
N THR A 214 -1.44 -13.82 0.07
CA THR A 214 -1.82 -13.14 1.31
C THR A 214 -1.80 -14.15 2.45
N ARG A 215 -1.12 -13.83 3.54
CA ARG A 215 -0.90 -14.74 4.69
C ARG A 215 -1.28 -14.11 6.01
N TRP A 216 -1.70 -14.97 6.93
CA TRP A 216 -1.73 -14.75 8.36
C TRP A 216 -0.58 -15.50 9.04
N MET A 217 0.12 -14.83 9.94
CA MET A 217 1.15 -15.41 10.80
C MET A 217 0.70 -15.27 12.26
N GLU A 218 0.17 -16.38 12.82
CA GLU A 218 -0.26 -16.51 14.21
C GLU A 218 0.93 -16.46 15.15
N ASN A 219 0.92 -15.54 16.12
CA ASN A 219 1.96 -15.41 17.13
C ASN A 219 1.77 -16.46 18.23
N LEU A 220 2.72 -17.34 18.40
CA LEU A 220 2.71 -18.39 19.42
C LEU A 220 3.56 -18.04 20.66
N GLY A 221 3.92 -16.77 20.80
CA GLY A 221 4.81 -16.28 21.82
C GLY A 221 6.27 -16.69 21.64
N ASN A 222 7.18 -15.97 22.32
CA ASN A 222 8.63 -16.21 22.25
C ASN A 222 9.18 -16.18 20.80
N TRP A 223 8.73 -15.24 19.99
CA TRP A 223 9.15 -15.03 18.60
C TRP A 223 8.89 -16.24 17.68
N ARG A 224 7.89 -17.04 18.01
CA ARG A 224 7.47 -18.18 17.18
C ARG A 224 6.16 -17.84 16.48
N PHE A 225 6.14 -17.96 15.20
CA PHE A 225 4.97 -17.70 14.37
C PHE A 225 4.58 -18.94 13.58
N LYS A 226 3.27 -19.21 13.50
CA LYS A 226 2.71 -20.21 12.61
C LYS A 226 2.11 -19.48 11.41
N SER A 227 2.56 -19.82 10.21
CA SER A 227 2.14 -19.14 8.98
C SER A 227 1.07 -19.94 8.25
N THR A 228 -0.04 -19.27 7.91
CA THR A 228 -1.19 -19.83 7.19
C THR A 228 -1.48 -18.98 5.96
N GLY A 229 -1.51 -19.59 4.77
CA GLY A 229 -1.93 -18.91 3.54
C GLY A 229 -3.44 -18.69 3.53
N LEU A 230 -3.88 -17.47 3.27
CA LEU A 230 -5.29 -17.12 3.14
C LEU A 230 -5.71 -17.16 1.67
N GLN A 231 -4.86 -16.67 0.76
CA GLN A 231 -5.13 -16.65 -0.66
C GLN A 231 -3.83 -16.73 -1.47
N ASN A 232 -3.82 -17.58 -2.50
CA ASN A 232 -2.69 -17.76 -3.40
C ASN A 232 -2.99 -17.04 -4.73
N LEU A 233 -2.75 -15.73 -4.76
CA LEU A 233 -2.79 -14.92 -5.97
C LEU A 233 -1.46 -14.21 -6.16
N SER A 234 -1.03 -14.01 -7.40
CA SER A 234 0.12 -13.16 -7.70
C SER A 234 -0.24 -11.70 -7.41
N GLY A 235 0.74 -10.91 -6.94
CA GLY A 235 0.60 -9.48 -6.85
C GLY A 235 0.01 -8.84 -5.58
N PRO A 236 -0.12 -9.49 -4.41
CA PRO A 236 -0.46 -8.74 -3.19
C PRO A 236 0.58 -7.66 -2.91
N ILE A 237 0.14 -6.40 -2.81
CA ILE A 237 1.03 -5.24 -2.56
C ILE A 237 0.79 -4.57 -1.22
N ASN A 238 -0.48 -4.55 -0.74
CA ASN A 238 -0.83 -4.03 0.56
C ASN A 238 -1.73 -5.00 1.32
N VAL A 239 -1.63 -4.94 2.64
CA VAL A 239 -2.60 -5.51 3.59
C VAL A 239 -2.96 -4.45 4.61
N GLU A 240 -4.21 -4.47 5.09
CA GLU A 240 -4.69 -3.67 6.19
C GLU A 240 -5.37 -4.60 7.21
N ILE A 241 -5.25 -4.29 8.50
CA ILE A 241 -5.95 -5.00 9.58
C ILE A 241 -6.97 -4.04 10.18
N VAL A 242 -8.24 -4.35 10.03
CA VAL A 242 -9.36 -3.50 10.43
C VAL A 242 -10.59 -4.35 10.73
N ASP A 243 -11.52 -3.84 11.50
CA ASP A 243 -12.86 -4.41 11.69
C ASP A 243 -13.73 -4.01 10.49
N LEU A 244 -13.96 -4.94 9.54
CA LEU A 244 -14.68 -4.66 8.28
C LEU A 244 -16.21 -4.73 8.42
N ASP A 245 -16.70 -5.55 9.34
CA ASP A 245 -18.14 -5.79 9.47
C ASP A 245 -18.75 -5.24 10.76
N GLY A 246 -17.94 -4.62 11.61
CA GLY A 246 -18.37 -3.92 12.82
C GLY A 246 -18.71 -4.88 13.97
N ASP A 247 -18.20 -6.11 13.95
CA ASP A 247 -18.45 -7.10 14.99
C ASP A 247 -17.45 -7.03 16.16
N GLY A 248 -16.37 -6.29 16.01
CA GLY A 248 -15.33 -6.02 16.98
C GLY A 248 -14.11 -6.94 16.86
N ASP A 249 -14.12 -7.91 15.97
CA ASP A 249 -12.99 -8.75 15.65
C ASP A 249 -12.18 -8.12 14.50
N LEU A 250 -10.86 -8.28 14.46
CA LEU A 250 -10.04 -7.70 13.40
C LEU A 250 -10.00 -8.62 12.18
N ASP A 251 -10.26 -8.03 11.03
CA ASP A 251 -10.23 -8.64 9.71
C ASP A 251 -8.97 -8.25 8.95
N ILE A 252 -8.75 -8.85 7.77
CA ILE A 252 -7.66 -8.48 6.87
C ILE A 252 -8.26 -8.02 5.54
N ALA A 253 -7.84 -6.85 5.05
CA ALA A 253 -8.01 -6.45 3.66
C ALA A 253 -6.70 -6.58 2.90
N SER A 254 -6.75 -7.00 1.62
CA SER A 254 -5.57 -7.14 0.76
C SER A 254 -5.81 -6.56 -0.62
N LEU A 255 -4.90 -5.69 -1.06
CA LEU A 255 -4.85 -5.21 -2.44
C LEU A 255 -3.95 -6.15 -3.25
N VAL A 256 -4.54 -6.78 -4.25
CA VAL A 256 -3.88 -7.68 -5.19
C VAL A 256 -3.80 -7.00 -6.54
N SER A 257 -2.59 -6.68 -6.97
CA SER A 257 -2.28 -6.02 -8.24
C SER A 257 -2.01 -7.02 -9.37
N GLN A 258 -1.29 -6.60 -10.38
CA GLN A 258 -0.92 -7.40 -11.55
C GLN A 258 -2.15 -7.80 -12.38
N GLU A 259 -2.32 -9.09 -12.67
CA GLU A 259 -3.40 -9.62 -13.49
C GLU A 259 -4.78 -9.52 -12.83
N TRP A 260 -4.84 -9.29 -11.51
CA TRP A 260 -6.08 -9.34 -10.74
C TRP A 260 -6.71 -7.96 -10.56
N GLU A 261 -5.94 -6.96 -10.14
CA GLU A 261 -6.41 -5.60 -9.88
C GLU A 261 -7.66 -5.58 -8.97
N GLU A 262 -7.57 -6.30 -7.84
CA GLU A 262 -8.68 -6.62 -6.94
C GLU A 262 -8.34 -6.29 -5.49
N VAL A 263 -9.35 -5.90 -4.71
CA VAL A 263 -9.30 -5.74 -3.25
C VAL A 263 -10.13 -6.85 -2.63
N TYR A 264 -9.51 -7.66 -1.78
CA TYR A 264 -10.16 -8.73 -1.03
C TYR A 264 -10.29 -8.38 0.45
N GLY A 265 -11.37 -8.81 1.08
CA GLY A 265 -11.51 -8.91 2.51
C GLY A 265 -11.42 -10.37 2.95
N PHE A 266 -10.86 -10.59 4.13
CA PHE A 266 -10.86 -11.87 4.83
C PHE A 266 -11.54 -11.64 6.18
N VAL A 267 -12.84 -11.91 6.22
CA VAL A 267 -13.67 -11.69 7.42
C VAL A 267 -13.37 -12.76 8.45
N ASN A 268 -13.02 -12.35 9.64
CA ASN A 268 -12.55 -13.17 10.74
C ASN A 268 -13.69 -13.43 11.75
N ASP A 269 -13.68 -14.55 12.41
CA ASP A 269 -14.62 -14.87 13.51
C ASP A 269 -13.99 -14.63 14.91
N GLY A 270 -12.92 -13.84 14.98
CA GLY A 270 -12.16 -13.56 16.20
C GLY A 270 -11.37 -14.74 16.75
N ARG A 271 -11.17 -15.79 15.94
CA ARG A 271 -10.44 -17.02 16.32
C ARG A 271 -9.50 -17.49 15.23
N GLY A 272 -9.15 -16.61 14.30
CA GLY A 272 -8.29 -16.93 13.18
C GLY A 272 -8.95 -17.79 12.09
N HIS A 273 -10.29 -17.76 11.96
CA HIS A 273 -10.98 -18.36 10.82
C HIS A 273 -11.45 -17.27 9.88
N PHE A 274 -10.89 -17.25 8.70
CA PHE A 274 -11.09 -16.20 7.72
C PHE A 274 -11.96 -16.67 6.55
N GLU A 275 -13.04 -15.94 6.27
CA GLU A 275 -13.89 -16.14 5.08
C GLU A 275 -13.54 -15.09 4.02
N PRO A 276 -13.02 -15.49 2.86
CA PRO A 276 -12.62 -14.54 1.83
C PRO A 276 -13.84 -13.94 1.11
N MET A 277 -13.77 -12.65 0.81
CA MET A 277 -14.73 -11.95 0.00
C MET A 277 -14.05 -10.99 -0.99
N LEU A 278 -14.67 -10.73 -2.13
CA LEU A 278 -14.23 -9.68 -3.05
C LEU A 278 -14.89 -8.36 -2.65
N ILE A 279 -14.09 -7.39 -2.24
CA ILE A 279 -14.55 -6.03 -1.95
C ILE A 279 -14.78 -5.28 -3.27
N TRP A 280 -13.77 -5.28 -4.13
CA TRP A 280 -13.83 -4.62 -5.43
C TRP A 280 -12.80 -5.22 -6.40
N GLY A 281 -13.06 -5.10 -7.72
CA GLY A 281 -12.12 -5.52 -8.75
C GLY A 281 -12.31 -4.75 -10.05
N SER A 282 -11.21 -4.46 -10.73
CA SER A 282 -11.19 -3.87 -12.07
C SER A 282 -11.41 -4.94 -13.13
N THR A 283 -12.03 -4.57 -14.24
CA THR A 283 -12.07 -5.39 -15.46
C THR A 283 -10.93 -5.05 -16.42
N ASN A 284 -10.07 -4.11 -16.04
CA ASN A 284 -8.91 -3.69 -16.80
C ASN A 284 -7.66 -4.27 -16.13
N ASP A 285 -7.02 -5.25 -16.76
CA ASP A 285 -5.82 -5.92 -16.28
C ASP A 285 -4.60 -4.97 -16.21
N ASP A 286 -4.70 -3.78 -16.81
CA ASP A 286 -3.70 -2.71 -16.81
C ASP A 286 -4.20 -1.52 -15.96
N PHE A 287 -4.97 -1.79 -14.88
CA PHE A 287 -5.52 -0.73 -14.05
C PHE A 287 -4.45 0.00 -13.25
N GLY A 288 -3.43 -0.71 -12.80
CA GLY A 288 -2.23 -0.19 -12.16
C GLY A 288 -2.42 0.12 -10.69
N SER A 289 -3.01 -0.81 -9.94
CA SER A 289 -3.17 -0.75 -8.48
C SER A 289 -1.85 -0.40 -7.80
N SER A 290 -1.86 0.58 -6.91
CA SER A 290 -0.63 1.11 -6.32
C SER A 290 -0.65 1.23 -4.80
N TRP A 291 -1.84 1.49 -4.18
CA TRP A 291 -1.94 1.65 -2.74
C TRP A 291 -3.36 1.48 -2.23
N LEU A 292 -3.49 0.96 -1.00
CA LEU A 292 -4.71 0.86 -0.22
C LEU A 292 -4.49 1.47 1.15
N THR A 293 -5.45 2.25 1.66
CA THR A 293 -5.41 2.84 3.00
C THR A 293 -6.80 2.73 3.62
N ALA A 294 -6.89 2.14 4.79
CA ALA A 294 -8.13 2.05 5.54
C ALA A 294 -8.45 3.35 6.28
N VAL A 295 -9.69 3.80 6.23
CA VAL A 295 -10.15 5.03 6.86
C VAL A 295 -11.68 5.05 6.92
N ASP A 296 -12.28 5.57 7.98
CA ASP A 296 -13.69 5.97 8.02
C ASP A 296 -13.78 7.39 7.44
N LEU A 297 -13.93 7.49 6.09
CA LEU A 297 -13.77 8.76 5.37
C LEU A 297 -14.96 9.70 5.55
N ASP A 298 -16.18 9.16 5.62
CA ASP A 298 -17.41 9.94 5.80
C ASP A 298 -17.90 10.00 7.25
N LYS A 299 -17.15 9.33 8.15
CA LYS A 299 -17.39 9.34 9.59
C LYS A 299 -18.74 8.72 10.00
N ASP A 300 -19.16 7.69 9.27
CA ASP A 300 -20.37 6.95 9.58
C ASP A 300 -20.14 5.76 10.56
N GLY A 301 -18.88 5.44 10.81
CA GLY A 301 -18.41 4.39 11.74
C GLY A 301 -18.03 3.09 11.07
N ASP A 302 -18.27 2.92 9.78
CA ASP A 302 -17.83 1.77 9.00
C ASP A 302 -16.45 2.08 8.35
N ILE A 303 -15.56 1.09 8.26
CA ILE A 303 -14.23 1.32 7.68
C ILE A 303 -14.30 1.25 6.15
N ASP A 304 -13.88 2.33 5.52
CA ASP A 304 -13.73 2.50 4.08
C ASP A 304 -12.28 2.25 3.63
N PHE A 305 -12.07 2.35 2.32
CA PHE A 305 -10.73 2.36 1.75
C PHE A 305 -10.53 3.51 0.78
N LEU A 306 -9.42 4.21 0.94
CA LEU A 306 -8.82 4.99 -0.12
C LEU A 306 -7.94 4.07 -0.95
N TYR A 307 -8.20 4.05 -2.25
CA TYR A 307 -7.51 3.20 -3.19
C TYR A 307 -6.93 4.04 -4.33
N SER A 308 -5.65 3.85 -4.63
CA SER A 308 -5.00 4.49 -5.77
C SER A 308 -4.58 3.48 -6.82
N ASN A 309 -4.65 3.92 -8.07
CA ASN A 309 -4.15 3.20 -9.22
C ASN A 309 -3.26 4.14 -10.05
N GLY A 310 -1.96 4.02 -9.86
CA GLY A 310 -0.98 4.91 -10.49
C GLY A 310 0.30 4.20 -10.86
N ASP A 311 0.33 2.85 -10.84
CA ASP A 311 1.51 2.13 -11.31
C ASP A 311 1.72 2.35 -12.79
N ALA A 312 2.85 2.96 -13.11
CA ALA A 312 3.29 3.30 -14.45
C ALA A 312 4.57 2.57 -14.85
N PHE A 313 5.08 1.67 -13.99
CA PHE A 313 6.42 1.09 -14.11
C PHE A 313 6.45 -0.24 -14.87
N ASP A 314 5.31 -0.82 -15.17
CA ASP A 314 5.19 -2.03 -16.01
C ASP A 314 5.65 -1.81 -17.46
N TYR A 315 5.86 -0.55 -17.84
CA TYR A 315 6.26 -0.15 -19.19
C TYR A 315 7.68 0.39 -19.23
N ALA A 316 8.35 0.16 -20.36
CA ALA A 316 9.65 0.74 -20.67
C ALA A 316 9.57 1.59 -21.95
N PRO A 317 9.59 2.95 -21.87
CA PRO A 317 9.71 3.77 -20.65
C PRO A 317 8.43 3.76 -19.82
N PRO A 318 8.49 4.11 -18.54
CA PRO A 318 7.31 4.30 -17.71
C PRO A 318 6.29 5.22 -18.34
N SER A 319 5.00 4.94 -18.17
CA SER A 319 3.95 5.64 -18.89
C SER A 319 2.69 5.75 -18.04
N GLY A 320 2.24 6.98 -17.75
CA GLY A 320 0.95 7.22 -17.11
C GLY A 320 -0.22 6.75 -17.98
N ARG A 321 -1.31 6.35 -17.36
CA ARG A 321 -2.54 5.92 -18.01
C ARG A 321 -3.67 6.92 -17.78
N PRO A 322 -4.61 7.06 -18.72
CA PRO A 322 -5.70 8.02 -18.59
C PRO A 322 -6.69 7.67 -17.46
N TRP A 323 -6.65 6.43 -16.95
CA TRP A 323 -7.49 5.96 -15.85
C TRP A 323 -6.76 5.99 -14.49
N HIS A 324 -5.49 6.42 -14.42
CA HIS A 324 -4.80 6.59 -13.15
C HIS A 324 -5.49 7.62 -12.25
N GLY A 325 -5.55 7.36 -10.94
CA GLY A 325 -6.14 8.27 -10.00
C GLY A 325 -6.46 7.67 -8.64
N VAL A 326 -7.43 8.24 -7.96
CA VAL A 326 -7.83 7.90 -6.60
C VAL A 326 -9.31 7.56 -6.56
N GLN A 327 -9.65 6.49 -5.86
CA GLN A 327 -11.00 6.05 -5.57
C GLN A 327 -11.23 5.97 -4.08
N TRP A 328 -12.48 6.12 -3.69
CA TRP A 328 -12.99 5.77 -2.38
C TRP A 328 -13.90 4.54 -2.53
N LEU A 329 -13.60 3.49 -1.81
CA LEU A 329 -14.42 2.31 -1.66
C LEU A 329 -15.20 2.48 -0.37
N GLU A 330 -16.39 3.08 -0.47
CA GLU A 330 -17.31 3.34 0.65
C GLU A 330 -17.89 2.02 1.14
N ASN A 331 -17.71 1.69 2.41
CA ASN A 331 -18.43 0.62 3.08
C ASN A 331 -19.81 1.14 3.49
N THR A 332 -20.83 0.73 2.77
CA THR A 332 -22.22 1.16 3.03
C THR A 332 -22.90 0.28 4.08
N GLY A 333 -22.13 -0.43 4.88
CA GLY A 333 -22.55 -1.38 5.90
C GLY A 333 -22.79 -2.79 5.35
N ARG A 334 -22.68 -3.77 6.22
CA ARG A 334 -22.88 -5.20 5.92
C ARG A 334 -21.97 -5.72 4.79
N LEU A 335 -20.71 -5.30 4.79
CA LEU A 335 -19.71 -5.68 3.80
C LEU A 335 -20.16 -5.39 2.36
N THR A 336 -20.88 -4.29 2.15
CA THR A 336 -21.31 -3.84 0.83
C THR A 336 -20.57 -2.56 0.49
N PHE A 337 -19.80 -2.58 -0.61
CA PHE A 337 -18.95 -1.46 -0.98
C PHE A 337 -19.48 -0.73 -2.22
N ALA A 338 -19.50 0.60 -2.16
CA ALA A 338 -19.75 1.48 -3.30
C ALA A 338 -18.43 2.13 -3.73
N VAL A 339 -18.26 2.35 -5.05
CA VAL A 339 -17.02 2.90 -5.60
C VAL A 339 -17.22 4.31 -6.08
N HIS A 340 -16.43 5.23 -5.56
CA HIS A 340 -16.45 6.64 -5.94
C HIS A 340 -15.09 7.05 -6.52
N ARG A 341 -15.11 7.61 -7.71
CA ARG A 341 -13.91 8.23 -8.29
C ARG A 341 -13.71 9.60 -7.68
N LEU A 342 -12.63 9.79 -6.93
CA LEU A 342 -12.33 11.08 -6.30
C LEU A 342 -11.57 12.03 -7.24
N ALA A 343 -10.57 11.53 -7.96
CA ALA A 343 -9.80 12.34 -8.92
C ALA A 343 -9.07 11.50 -9.96
N ASP A 344 -8.83 12.11 -11.13
CA ASP A 344 -7.85 11.65 -12.10
C ASP A 344 -6.50 12.26 -11.74
N PHE A 345 -5.51 11.39 -11.48
CA PHE A 345 -4.16 11.83 -11.13
C PHE A 345 -3.14 10.81 -11.60
N SER A 346 -2.29 11.21 -12.54
CA SER A 346 -1.28 10.32 -13.12
C SER A 346 -0.28 9.90 -12.06
N GLY A 347 0.00 8.60 -12.00
CA GLY A 347 0.95 8.05 -11.05
C GLY A 347 0.52 8.12 -9.58
N ALA A 348 -0.79 8.24 -9.30
CA ALA A 348 -1.34 8.33 -7.95
C ALA A 348 -0.82 7.21 -7.05
N SER A 349 -0.36 7.56 -5.85
CA SER A 349 0.18 6.63 -4.86
C SER A 349 -0.03 7.16 -3.44
N SER A 350 -0.12 6.26 -2.48
CA SER A 350 -0.17 6.55 -1.04
C SER A 350 -1.19 7.64 -0.66
N PRO A 351 -2.49 7.49 -0.98
CA PRO A 351 -3.52 8.43 -0.52
C PRO A 351 -3.64 8.35 1.01
N GLN A 352 -3.70 9.50 1.67
CA GLN A 352 -3.85 9.62 3.11
C GLN A 352 -4.91 10.65 3.44
N ALA A 353 -5.75 10.40 4.47
CA ALA A 353 -6.80 11.30 4.89
C ALA A 353 -6.45 12.03 6.19
N ALA A 354 -6.76 13.32 6.23
CA ALA A 354 -6.70 14.16 7.42
C ALA A 354 -7.52 15.45 7.20
N ASP A 355 -7.93 16.11 8.27
CA ASP A 355 -8.49 17.46 8.22
C ASP A 355 -7.34 18.46 7.97
N LEU A 356 -7.07 18.72 6.67
CA LEU A 356 -5.90 19.49 6.26
C LEU A 356 -6.12 21.01 6.35
N ASP A 357 -7.35 21.48 6.29
CA ASP A 357 -7.69 22.89 6.36
C ASP A 357 -8.37 23.32 7.66
N GLY A 358 -8.63 22.37 8.57
CA GLY A 358 -9.15 22.64 9.90
C GLY A 358 -10.64 22.95 9.92
N ASP A 359 -11.40 22.50 8.92
CA ASP A 359 -12.85 22.71 8.85
C ASP A 359 -13.67 21.57 9.50
N GLY A 360 -12.99 20.50 9.87
CA GLY A 360 -13.55 19.35 10.58
C GLY A 360 -13.88 18.16 9.68
N ASP A 361 -13.74 18.28 8.37
CA ASP A 361 -13.96 17.21 7.41
C ASP A 361 -12.62 16.55 7.01
N LEU A 362 -12.65 15.28 6.57
CA LEU A 362 -11.44 14.62 6.10
C LEU A 362 -11.19 14.95 4.64
N ASP A 363 -10.03 15.52 4.38
CA ASP A 363 -9.45 15.70 3.05
C ASP A 363 -8.55 14.54 2.68
N VAL A 364 -8.11 14.47 1.42
CA VAL A 364 -7.19 13.41 0.97
C VAL A 364 -5.97 14.01 0.29
N ALA A 365 -4.78 13.81 0.86
CA ALA A 365 -3.51 14.11 0.21
C ALA A 365 -3.03 12.89 -0.60
N VAL A 366 -2.48 13.11 -1.79
CA VAL A 366 -2.01 12.07 -2.70
C VAL A 366 -0.73 12.50 -3.37
N VAL A 367 0.23 11.59 -3.46
CA VAL A 367 1.49 11.79 -4.18
C VAL A 367 1.50 11.12 -5.55
N SER A 368 2.45 11.51 -6.41
CA SER A 368 2.62 10.92 -7.73
C SER A 368 4.00 10.28 -7.90
N ALA A 369 3.98 8.97 -8.14
CA ALA A 369 5.17 8.20 -8.50
C ALA A 369 5.65 8.49 -9.93
N TYR A 370 4.72 8.83 -10.82
CA TYR A 370 5.00 9.13 -12.23
C TYR A 370 3.97 10.11 -12.80
N ASN A 371 4.48 11.18 -13.45
CA ASN A 371 3.64 12.13 -14.18
C ASN A 371 4.37 12.60 -15.44
N ALA A 372 3.75 13.45 -16.23
CA ALA A 372 4.35 14.10 -17.40
C ALA A 372 5.39 15.16 -16.96
N TRP A 373 6.50 14.71 -16.40
CA TRP A 373 7.50 15.58 -15.76
C TRP A 373 8.17 16.60 -16.67
N ASP A 374 8.02 16.48 -17.99
CA ASP A 374 8.42 17.51 -18.96
C ASP A 374 7.47 18.72 -18.94
N ASP A 375 6.26 18.57 -18.42
CA ASP A 375 5.36 19.67 -18.11
C ASP A 375 5.71 20.26 -16.74
N PRO A 376 6.11 21.54 -16.65
CA PRO A 376 6.41 22.18 -15.37
C PRO A 376 5.18 22.34 -14.46
N ALA A 377 3.97 22.19 -15.00
CA ALA A 377 2.72 22.22 -14.23
C ALA A 377 2.33 20.84 -13.68
N ALA A 378 3.03 19.75 -14.08
CA ALA A 378 2.75 18.42 -13.57
C ALA A 378 2.97 18.34 -12.06
N GLN A 379 1.92 17.97 -11.32
CA GLN A 379 1.97 17.90 -9.86
C GLN A 379 2.57 16.59 -9.38
N SER A 380 3.34 16.65 -8.31
CA SER A 380 3.87 15.48 -7.57
C SER A 380 3.14 15.24 -6.24
N LEU A 381 2.43 16.23 -5.76
CA LEU A 381 1.55 16.20 -4.60
C LEU A 381 0.30 16.97 -4.94
N VAL A 382 -0.85 16.41 -4.64
CA VAL A 382 -2.16 17.06 -4.74
C VAL A 382 -2.97 16.85 -3.46
N TRP A 383 -3.98 17.64 -3.31
CA TRP A 383 -4.95 17.57 -2.24
C TRP A 383 -6.36 17.55 -2.82
N LEU A 384 -7.20 16.73 -2.25
CA LEU A 384 -8.61 16.64 -2.54
C LEU A 384 -9.36 17.22 -1.35
N GLU A 385 -9.76 18.49 -1.46
CA GLU A 385 -10.52 19.21 -0.43
C GLU A 385 -11.95 18.68 -0.40
N ASN A 386 -12.42 18.22 0.75
CA ASN A 386 -13.79 17.81 1.00
C ASN A 386 -14.63 19.04 1.40
N ASP A 387 -15.84 19.13 0.91
CA ASP A 387 -16.76 20.24 1.27
C ASP A 387 -17.75 19.87 2.39
N GLY A 388 -17.47 18.81 3.16
CA GLY A 388 -18.32 18.26 4.20
C GLY A 388 -19.57 17.53 3.70
N ARG A 389 -19.61 17.23 2.43
CA ARG A 389 -20.69 16.47 1.77
C ARG A 389 -20.16 15.41 0.83
N MET A 390 -18.97 14.94 1.10
CA MET A 390 -18.24 13.97 0.29
C MET A 390 -18.09 14.40 -1.17
N ARG A 391 -17.96 15.71 -1.44
CA ARG A 391 -17.63 16.27 -2.74
C ARG A 391 -16.22 16.83 -2.69
N PHE A 392 -15.34 16.24 -3.43
CA PHE A 392 -13.93 16.55 -3.41
C PHE A 392 -13.53 17.50 -4.53
N ALA A 393 -12.75 18.52 -4.19
CA ALA A 393 -12.18 19.46 -5.14
C ALA A 393 -10.66 19.23 -5.24
N LEU A 394 -10.15 18.91 -6.43
CA LEU A 394 -8.71 18.76 -6.66
C LEU A 394 -8.00 20.11 -6.52
N ARG A 395 -6.98 20.15 -5.67
CA ARG A 395 -6.11 21.28 -5.42
C ARG A 395 -4.67 20.96 -5.79
N ASP A 396 -3.99 21.89 -6.43
CA ASP A 396 -2.57 21.77 -6.71
C ASP A 396 -1.78 21.86 -5.40
N GLY A 397 -0.91 20.90 -5.11
CA GLY A 397 -0.06 20.87 -3.93
C GLY A 397 1.37 21.29 -4.25
N ALA A 398 2.09 20.46 -5.01
CA ALA A 398 3.47 20.72 -5.39
C ALA A 398 3.87 20.02 -6.69
N ASN A 399 4.84 20.58 -7.41
CA ASN A 399 5.46 19.99 -8.61
C ASN A 399 6.94 19.61 -8.41
N THR A 400 7.45 19.83 -7.22
CA THR A 400 8.85 19.55 -6.82
C THR A 400 8.88 19.25 -5.32
N PRO A 401 9.57 18.14 -4.89
CA PRO A 401 10.29 17.16 -5.72
C PRO A 401 9.35 16.27 -6.54
N THR A 402 9.88 15.55 -7.54
CA THR A 402 9.13 14.59 -8.38
C THR A 402 9.25 13.17 -7.86
N HIS A 403 8.49 12.22 -8.43
CA HIS A 403 8.55 10.76 -8.14
C HIS A 403 8.35 10.45 -6.65
N LEU A 404 7.32 11.02 -6.07
CA LEU A 404 6.92 10.72 -4.69
C LEU A 404 6.03 9.48 -4.69
N VAL A 405 6.37 8.46 -3.89
CA VAL A 405 5.64 7.18 -3.87
C VAL A 405 4.95 6.90 -2.54
N THR A 406 5.39 7.56 -1.49
CA THR A 406 4.88 7.33 -0.13
C THR A 406 4.66 8.65 0.58
N LEU A 407 3.64 8.69 1.43
CA LEU A 407 3.18 9.84 2.18
C LEU A 407 2.75 9.39 3.58
N ALA A 408 3.15 10.15 4.59
CA ALA A 408 2.62 10.08 5.95
C ALA A 408 2.11 11.44 6.39
N ILE A 409 1.07 11.46 7.22
CA ILE A 409 0.44 12.68 7.78
C ILE A 409 0.48 12.62 9.30
N GLY A 410 0.82 13.75 9.94
CA GLY A 410 0.82 13.91 11.40
C GLY A 410 1.26 15.31 11.81
N ASP A 411 0.96 15.71 13.03
CA ASP A 411 1.37 17.01 13.58
C ASP A 411 2.85 16.95 14.01
N LEU A 412 3.76 17.00 13.04
CA LEU A 412 5.19 16.91 13.27
C LEU A 412 5.76 18.17 13.93
N THR A 413 5.16 19.33 13.66
CA THR A 413 5.60 20.59 14.23
C THR A 413 5.01 20.86 15.62
N GLY A 414 3.95 20.15 16.02
CA GLY A 414 3.27 20.30 17.30
C GLY A 414 2.42 21.57 17.38
N ASP A 415 1.94 22.05 16.25
CA ASP A 415 1.11 23.26 16.18
C ASP A 415 -0.41 22.96 16.06
N GLY A 416 -0.78 21.68 16.10
CA GLY A 416 -2.16 21.19 16.05
C GLY A 416 -2.68 21.02 14.63
N ARG A 417 -1.84 21.16 13.60
CA ARG A 417 -2.20 20.94 12.19
C ARG A 417 -1.44 19.74 11.61
N PRO A 418 -2.07 18.94 10.75
CA PRO A 418 -1.38 17.82 10.12
C PRO A 418 -0.35 18.32 9.11
N ASP A 419 0.92 17.96 9.34
CA ASP A 419 2.03 18.11 8.41
C ASP A 419 2.17 16.85 7.53
N LEU A 420 2.94 16.94 6.45
CA LEU A 420 3.18 15.81 5.57
C LEU A 420 4.66 15.44 5.55
N VAL A 421 4.94 14.14 5.40
CA VAL A 421 6.27 13.63 5.06
C VAL A 421 6.16 12.73 3.84
N THR A 422 7.03 12.93 2.85
CA THR A 422 7.02 12.15 1.60
C THR A 422 8.36 11.51 1.35
N GLY A 423 8.34 10.31 0.73
CA GLY A 423 9.51 9.60 0.24
C GLY A 423 9.59 9.60 -1.28
N GLY A 424 10.81 9.83 -1.82
CA GLY A 424 11.08 9.87 -3.25
C GLY A 424 11.66 8.56 -3.77
N MET A 425 11.12 8.07 -4.92
CA MET A 425 11.60 6.87 -5.61
C MET A 425 12.00 7.20 -7.05
N HIS A 426 13.27 7.59 -7.24
CA HIS A 426 13.77 8.16 -8.49
C HIS A 426 14.35 7.10 -9.44
N ILE A 427 13.52 6.15 -9.90
CA ILE A 427 13.93 5.10 -10.84
C ILE A 427 13.98 5.58 -12.30
N SER A 428 13.27 6.66 -12.63
CA SER A 428 13.24 7.26 -13.96
C SER A 428 13.61 8.74 -13.95
N ARG A 429 13.81 9.34 -15.13
CA ARG A 429 14.06 10.80 -15.26
C ARG A 429 12.78 11.61 -15.02
N PRO A 430 12.87 12.89 -14.62
CA PRO A 430 14.08 13.74 -14.46
C PRO A 430 14.80 13.54 -13.11
N TYR A 431 16.10 13.87 -13.03
CA TYR A 431 16.91 13.75 -11.81
C TYR A 431 17.38 15.10 -11.25
N ASP A 432 16.83 16.20 -11.73
CA ASP A 432 17.13 17.56 -11.30
C ASP A 432 16.23 18.05 -10.15
N ARG A 433 15.13 17.32 -9.89
CA ARG A 433 14.14 17.60 -8.84
C ARG A 433 13.96 16.42 -7.88
N MET A 434 15.10 15.79 -7.52
CA MET A 434 15.09 14.66 -6.58
C MET A 434 15.02 15.10 -5.13
N SER A 435 14.30 14.35 -4.33
CA SER A 435 14.40 14.36 -2.87
C SER A 435 14.43 12.93 -2.35
N ARG A 436 15.03 12.72 -1.18
CA ARG A 436 14.98 11.45 -0.47
C ARG A 436 13.76 11.43 0.45
N ILE A 437 13.74 12.28 1.43
CA ILE A 437 12.62 12.48 2.35
C ILE A 437 12.36 13.99 2.44
N THR A 438 11.11 14.37 2.32
CA THR A 438 10.70 15.80 2.34
C THR A 438 9.61 15.98 3.37
N MET A 439 9.81 16.93 4.26
CA MET A 439 8.79 17.42 5.19
C MET A 439 8.07 18.62 4.54
N TRP A 440 6.76 18.68 4.74
CA TRP A 440 5.87 19.74 4.31
C TRP A 440 5.07 20.22 5.52
N THR A 441 5.40 21.40 6.02
CA THR A 441 4.67 21.95 7.16
C THR A 441 3.35 22.55 6.72
N ASN A 442 2.27 22.34 7.44
CA ASN A 442 0.98 22.88 7.13
C ASN A 442 0.82 24.31 7.67
N GLY A 443 0.87 25.34 6.80
CA GLY A 443 0.66 26.72 7.16
C GLY A 443 -0.71 27.26 6.78
N TRP A 444 -1.66 26.37 6.54
CA TRP A 444 -3.03 26.79 6.28
C TRP A 444 -3.50 27.77 7.37
N LYS A 445 -4.06 28.87 6.96
CA LYS A 445 -4.75 29.81 7.86
C LYS A 445 -6.16 29.89 7.37
N ALA A 446 -7.09 29.52 8.22
CA ALA A 446 -8.51 29.74 7.93
C ALA A 446 -8.73 31.19 7.47
N PRO A 447 -9.54 31.43 6.45
CA PRO A 447 -9.81 32.73 5.88
C PRO A 447 -10.43 33.73 6.87
#